data_4cb1a9755becd92bbeb5562cc196f73d
#
_entry.id   4cb1a9755becd92bbeb5562cc196f73d
#
_cell.length_a   1.000
_cell.length_b   1.000
_cell.length_c   1.000
_cell.angle_alpha   90.00
_cell.angle_beta   90.00
_cell.angle_gamma   90.00
#
_symmetry.space_group_name_H-M   'P 1'
#
loop_
_entity.id
_entity.type
_entity.pdbx_description
1 polymer ?
#
loop_
_entity_poly.entity_id
_entity_poly.type
_entity_poly.pdbx_seq_one_letter_code
_entity_poly.pdbx_strand_id
1 'polypeptide(L)'
;MSPSDDQASLYAAREPVFPRRVSGKFRFLKWWIMLATLGVYYLAPWIRWDRGENLPDQAILVDLAGRRFFFFWIEIWPHEFYFIAGLLIMAGLGLFLFTSALGRVWCGYACPQTVWTDLFILVERWIEGDRNARVRLWKSKWDFRKWRLRIAKWIIWALIGLATGGAWVFYFTDAPALLADLLTFNAHPIAYTTIAFLTLTTVLFGGFAREQICIYMCPWPRIQAAMMDQDTLTVAYRSWRGEPRGKHRKAADADNLGDCIDCSACVNVCPMGIDIREGQQLECITCALCIDACDDVMDKIGKPRGLIDYMALTDETAEIAGKEPKKVWKHVLRPRTILYTALWSLVGAGLVFALFIRPEIDLSVAPVRNPLFVTMSDGSIRNAYDVRLLNKHGDDR
;
A
#
# COMPACT_ATOMS: atom_id res chain seq x y z
N MET A 1 -53.40 -9.23 -8.17
CA MET A 1 -52.09 -8.82 -8.72
C MET A 1 -51.11 -8.82 -7.56
N SER A 2 -50.31 -9.86 -7.46
CA SER A 2 -49.25 -9.97 -6.44
C SER A 2 -48.14 -8.94 -6.70
N PRO A 3 -47.55 -8.34 -5.67
CA PRO A 3 -46.38 -7.49 -5.85
C PRO A 3 -45.25 -8.34 -6.43
N SER A 4 -44.63 -7.83 -7.49
CA SER A 4 -43.48 -8.39 -8.14
C SER A 4 -42.39 -8.68 -7.12
N ASP A 5 -41.90 -9.90 -7.12
CA ASP A 5 -40.59 -10.27 -6.51
C ASP A 5 -39.52 -9.30 -7.01
N ASP A 6 -39.25 -8.26 -6.22
CA ASP A 6 -37.99 -7.56 -6.27
C ASP A 6 -36.92 -8.59 -5.85
N GLN A 7 -36.35 -9.24 -6.85
CA GLN A 7 -35.16 -10.07 -6.63
C GLN A 7 -34.12 -9.15 -5.97
N ALA A 8 -34.00 -9.31 -4.66
CA ALA A 8 -33.02 -8.60 -3.90
C ALA A 8 -31.65 -8.83 -4.58
N SER A 9 -31.09 -7.80 -5.20
CA SER A 9 -29.78 -7.87 -5.82
C SER A 9 -28.79 -8.36 -4.78
N LEU A 10 -28.06 -9.42 -5.10
CA LEU A 10 -27.00 -9.96 -4.23
C LEU A 10 -25.92 -8.92 -3.91
N TYR A 11 -25.87 -7.83 -4.68
CA TYR A 11 -24.92 -6.74 -4.52
C TYR A 11 -25.68 -5.42 -4.42
N ALA A 12 -25.32 -4.63 -3.41
CA ALA A 12 -25.78 -3.25 -3.31
C ALA A 12 -25.30 -2.44 -4.50
N ALA A 13 -26.15 -1.56 -5.04
CA ALA A 13 -25.77 -0.64 -6.09
C ALA A 13 -24.61 0.24 -5.59
N ARG A 14 -23.60 0.49 -6.45
CA ARG A 14 -22.46 1.31 -6.10
C ARG A 14 -22.89 2.75 -5.82
N GLU A 15 -22.69 3.21 -4.60
CA GLU A 15 -22.76 4.61 -4.25
C GLU A 15 -21.38 5.26 -4.32
N PRO A 16 -21.17 6.34 -5.11
CA PRO A 16 -19.88 6.97 -5.21
C PRO A 16 -19.50 7.67 -3.90
N VAL A 17 -18.32 7.33 -3.40
CA VAL A 17 -17.78 7.90 -2.15
C VAL A 17 -17.08 9.23 -2.44
N PHE A 18 -17.48 10.29 -1.73
CA PHE A 18 -16.88 11.63 -1.83
C PHE A 18 -16.32 12.05 -0.47
N PRO A 19 -15.08 11.66 -0.11
CA PRO A 19 -14.52 11.98 1.19
C PRO A 19 -14.34 13.49 1.37
N ARG A 20 -14.80 14.02 2.53
CA ARG A 20 -14.60 15.41 2.93
C ARG A 20 -13.13 15.65 3.31
N ARG A 21 -12.64 16.87 3.11
CA ARG A 21 -11.34 17.29 3.61
C ARG A 21 -11.35 17.28 5.14
N VAL A 22 -10.30 16.78 5.74
CA VAL A 22 -10.03 16.79 7.18
C VAL A 22 -8.60 17.24 7.42
N SER A 23 -8.35 17.85 8.57
CA SER A 23 -7.03 18.19 9.08
C SER A 23 -6.88 17.57 10.47
N GLY A 24 -5.71 17.06 10.80
CA GLY A 24 -5.43 16.42 12.07
C GLY A 24 -4.13 15.63 12.03
N LYS A 25 -3.82 14.97 13.13
CA LYS A 25 -2.56 14.20 13.29
C LYS A 25 -2.43 13.06 12.29
N PHE A 26 -3.49 12.27 12.13
CA PHE A 26 -3.49 11.12 11.23
C PHE A 26 -3.50 11.53 9.77
N ARG A 27 -4.18 12.63 9.42
CA ARG A 27 -4.12 13.20 8.07
C ARG A 27 -2.71 13.70 7.73
N PHE A 28 -2.05 14.36 8.65
CA PHE A 28 -0.67 14.83 8.48
C PHE A 28 0.29 13.65 8.30
N LEU A 29 0.20 12.63 9.15
CA LEU A 29 0.99 11.40 9.03
C LEU A 29 0.80 10.74 7.67
N LYS A 30 -0.46 10.65 7.21
CA LYS A 30 -0.78 10.08 5.90
C LYS A 30 -0.18 10.87 4.73
N TRP A 31 -0.11 12.19 4.83
CA TRP A 31 0.57 13.03 3.85
C TRP A 31 2.07 12.75 3.77
N TRP A 32 2.73 12.62 4.93
CA TRP A 32 4.16 12.32 4.99
C TRP A 32 4.48 10.94 4.44
N ILE A 33 3.70 9.92 4.78
CA ILE A 33 3.89 8.57 4.25
C ILE A 33 3.65 8.56 2.73
N MET A 34 2.63 9.24 2.24
CA MET A 34 2.37 9.37 0.81
C MET A 34 3.53 10.08 0.09
N LEU A 35 4.05 11.17 0.64
CA LEU A 35 5.19 11.89 0.06
C LEU A 35 6.45 11.01 0.04
N ALA A 36 6.74 10.30 1.13
CA ALA A 36 7.89 9.42 1.23
C ALA A 36 7.80 8.24 0.25
N THR A 37 6.66 7.55 0.19
CA THR A 37 6.47 6.40 -0.70
C THR A 37 6.49 6.78 -2.17
N LEU A 38 5.82 7.87 -2.55
CA LEU A 38 5.87 8.38 -3.92
C LEU A 38 7.25 8.95 -4.26
N GLY A 39 7.89 9.66 -3.32
CA GLY A 39 9.25 10.19 -3.48
C GLY A 39 10.25 9.06 -3.77
N VAL A 40 10.26 8.02 -2.96
CA VAL A 40 11.11 6.84 -3.22
C VAL A 40 10.77 6.22 -4.58
N TYR A 41 9.50 6.02 -4.88
CA TYR A 41 9.09 5.40 -6.13
C TYR A 41 9.52 6.17 -7.38
N TYR A 42 9.38 7.51 -7.39
CA TYR A 42 9.73 8.31 -8.55
C TYR A 42 11.19 8.70 -8.63
N LEU A 43 11.89 8.86 -7.49
CA LEU A 43 13.26 9.38 -7.49
C LEU A 43 14.33 8.29 -7.48
N ALA A 44 14.05 7.10 -6.95
CA ALA A 44 15.04 6.05 -6.82
C ALA A 44 15.72 5.64 -8.15
N PRO A 45 15.05 5.56 -9.31
CA PRO A 45 15.72 5.23 -10.58
C PRO A 45 16.73 6.29 -11.05
N TRP A 46 16.63 7.53 -10.54
CA TRP A 46 17.51 8.64 -10.92
C TRP A 46 18.75 8.76 -10.06
N ILE A 47 18.86 7.99 -8.98
CA ILE A 47 20.02 7.99 -8.11
C ILE A 47 21.17 7.28 -8.83
N ARG A 48 22.32 7.97 -8.93
CA ARG A 48 23.52 7.42 -9.54
C ARG A 48 24.44 6.87 -8.46
N TRP A 49 25.04 5.73 -8.77
CA TRP A 49 26.00 5.05 -7.91
C TRP A 49 27.13 4.48 -8.77
N ASP A 50 28.31 5.07 -8.67
CA ASP A 50 29.49 4.64 -9.42
C ASP A 50 29.91 3.23 -8.98
N ARG A 51 29.96 2.29 -9.94
CA ARG A 51 30.39 0.90 -9.76
C ARG A 51 31.60 0.55 -10.64
N GLY A 52 32.23 1.53 -11.29
CA GLY A 52 33.33 1.33 -12.26
C GLY A 52 32.84 1.27 -13.71
N GLU A 53 33.79 1.25 -14.65
CA GLU A 53 33.54 1.46 -16.08
C GLU A 53 32.66 0.37 -16.74
N ASN A 54 32.61 -0.84 -16.19
CA ASN A 54 31.95 -2.02 -16.79
C ASN A 54 30.55 -2.30 -16.20
N LEU A 55 30.09 -1.53 -15.22
CA LEU A 55 28.81 -1.76 -14.54
C LEU A 55 27.88 -0.55 -14.68
N PRO A 56 26.54 -0.75 -14.63
CA PRO A 56 25.60 0.36 -14.73
C PRO A 56 25.66 1.26 -13.49
N ASP A 57 25.61 2.58 -13.70
CA ASP A 57 25.67 3.59 -12.64
C ASP A 57 24.35 3.80 -11.91
N GLN A 58 23.24 3.24 -12.36
CA GLN A 58 21.95 3.40 -11.70
C GLN A 58 21.94 2.65 -10.37
N ALA A 59 21.64 3.36 -9.26
CA ALA A 59 21.69 2.79 -7.92
C ALA A 59 20.76 1.59 -7.72
N ILE A 60 19.53 1.67 -8.25
CA ILE A 60 18.55 0.58 -8.20
C ILE A 60 18.17 0.22 -9.63
N LEU A 61 18.60 -0.96 -10.08
CA LEU A 61 18.35 -1.45 -11.43
C LEU A 61 18.06 -2.95 -11.43
N VAL A 62 17.01 -3.34 -12.14
CA VAL A 62 16.64 -4.71 -12.44
C VAL A 62 17.06 -5.02 -13.87
N ASP A 63 18.29 -5.44 -14.08
CA ASP A 63 18.81 -5.79 -15.40
C ASP A 63 18.29 -7.18 -15.80
N LEU A 64 17.21 -7.22 -16.58
CA LEU A 64 16.63 -8.47 -17.08
C LEU A 64 17.48 -9.13 -18.16
N ALA A 65 18.21 -8.35 -18.96
CA ALA A 65 19.07 -8.86 -20.03
C ALA A 65 20.31 -9.53 -19.44
N GLY A 66 20.99 -8.86 -18.50
CA GLY A 66 22.12 -9.40 -17.75
C GLY A 66 21.70 -10.36 -16.63
N ARG A 67 20.39 -10.47 -16.34
CA ARG A 67 19.83 -11.29 -15.24
C ARG A 67 20.41 -10.92 -13.89
N ARG A 68 20.61 -9.64 -13.63
CA ARG A 68 21.22 -9.11 -12.42
C ARG A 68 20.34 -8.06 -11.78
N PHE A 69 20.38 -8.00 -10.42
CA PHE A 69 19.72 -6.96 -9.66
C PHE A 69 20.79 -6.11 -8.98
N PHE A 70 20.75 -4.81 -9.21
CA PHE A 70 21.65 -3.87 -8.59
C PHE A 70 20.91 -3.07 -7.53
N PHE A 71 21.48 -3.03 -6.32
CA PHE A 71 20.97 -2.23 -5.22
C PHE A 71 22.15 -1.56 -4.51
N PHE A 72 22.44 -0.32 -4.87
CA PHE A 72 23.62 0.44 -4.49
C PHE A 72 24.91 -0.35 -4.80
N TRP A 73 25.61 -0.82 -3.76
CA TRP A 73 26.82 -1.64 -3.88
C TRP A 73 26.53 -3.15 -3.97
N ILE A 74 25.29 -3.55 -3.82
CA ILE A 74 24.90 -4.96 -3.84
C ILE A 74 24.51 -5.34 -5.26
N GLU A 75 25.17 -6.35 -5.81
CA GLU A 75 24.78 -7.02 -7.06
C GLU A 75 24.30 -8.43 -6.72
N ILE A 76 23.06 -8.76 -7.09
CA ILE A 76 22.45 -10.08 -6.87
C ILE A 76 22.38 -10.82 -8.18
N TRP A 77 22.98 -12.00 -8.22
CA TRP A 77 23.03 -12.88 -9.36
C TRP A 77 21.89 -13.94 -9.34
N PRO A 78 21.57 -14.60 -10.47
CA PRO A 78 20.48 -15.57 -10.53
C PRO A 78 20.61 -16.75 -9.55
N HIS A 79 21.82 -17.19 -9.25
CA HIS A 79 22.07 -18.28 -8.30
C HIS A 79 21.89 -17.84 -6.83
N GLU A 80 21.86 -16.52 -6.56
CA GLU A 80 21.61 -15.93 -5.25
C GLU A 80 20.11 -15.61 -5.04
N PHE A 81 19.21 -16.31 -5.75
CA PHE A 81 17.77 -16.12 -5.67
C PHE A 81 17.20 -16.23 -4.24
N TYR A 82 17.94 -16.88 -3.32
CA TYR A 82 17.57 -16.96 -1.91
C TYR A 82 17.47 -15.58 -1.21
N PHE A 83 18.17 -14.55 -1.70
CA PHE A 83 17.98 -13.18 -1.20
C PHE A 83 16.58 -12.66 -1.53
N ILE A 84 16.10 -12.89 -2.76
CA ILE A 84 14.76 -12.46 -3.16
C ILE A 84 13.71 -13.27 -2.37
N ALA A 85 13.89 -14.56 -2.21
CA ALA A 85 13.01 -15.40 -1.39
C ALA A 85 12.98 -14.92 0.06
N GLY A 86 14.13 -14.63 0.65
CA GLY A 86 14.23 -14.08 2.01
C GLY A 86 13.54 -12.73 2.17
N LEU A 87 13.69 -11.82 1.20
CA LEU A 87 12.98 -10.52 1.21
C LEU A 87 11.46 -10.70 1.11
N LEU A 88 10.98 -11.65 0.30
CA LEU A 88 9.54 -11.95 0.21
C LEU A 88 9.01 -12.54 1.53
N ILE A 89 9.77 -13.42 2.18
CA ILE A 89 9.44 -13.96 3.51
C ILE A 89 9.38 -12.81 4.53
N MET A 90 10.36 -11.91 4.53
CA MET A 90 10.36 -10.73 5.40
C MET A 90 9.16 -9.82 5.14
N ALA A 91 8.79 -9.60 3.87
CA ALA A 91 7.61 -8.81 3.52
C ALA A 91 6.32 -9.46 4.06
N GLY A 92 6.19 -10.78 3.91
CA GLY A 92 5.07 -11.55 4.47
C GLY A 92 5.03 -11.47 6.00
N LEU A 93 6.12 -11.82 6.69
CA LEU A 93 6.22 -11.74 8.15
C LEU A 93 6.00 -10.31 8.68
N GLY A 94 6.51 -9.29 7.98
CA GLY A 94 6.29 -7.89 8.30
C GLY A 94 4.81 -7.53 8.24
N LEU A 95 4.09 -7.98 7.21
CA LEU A 95 2.65 -7.78 7.12
C LEU A 95 1.89 -8.47 8.29
N PHE A 96 2.28 -9.70 8.66
CA PHE A 96 1.73 -10.39 9.82
C PHE A 96 1.99 -9.62 11.11
N LEU A 97 3.20 -9.11 11.30
CA LEU A 97 3.59 -8.32 12.47
C LEU A 97 2.73 -7.05 12.58
N PHE A 98 2.68 -6.23 11.52
CA PHE A 98 1.90 -5.00 11.52
C PHE A 98 0.41 -5.27 11.71
N THR A 99 -0.13 -6.31 11.07
CA THR A 99 -1.55 -6.65 11.19
C THR A 99 -1.91 -7.11 12.59
N SER A 100 -1.08 -7.94 13.23
CA SER A 100 -1.36 -8.40 14.58
C SER A 100 -1.29 -7.27 15.61
N ALA A 101 -0.44 -6.27 15.42
CA ALA A 101 -0.27 -5.15 16.34
C ALA A 101 -1.32 -4.04 16.12
N LEU A 102 -1.47 -3.59 14.87
CA LEU A 102 -2.16 -2.35 14.49
C LEU A 102 -3.28 -2.58 13.46
N GLY A 103 -3.73 -3.81 13.29
CA GLY A 103 -4.77 -4.15 12.34
C GLY A 103 -4.37 -3.84 10.90
N ARG A 104 -5.21 -3.13 10.16
CA ARG A 104 -5.04 -2.85 8.73
C ARG A 104 -4.31 -1.54 8.43
N VAL A 105 -3.41 -1.10 9.31
CA VAL A 105 -2.68 0.17 9.17
C VAL A 105 -1.89 0.25 7.85
N TRP A 106 -1.31 -0.86 7.38
CA TRP A 106 -0.66 -0.92 6.07
C TRP A 106 -1.60 -0.49 4.94
N CYS A 107 -2.83 -1.03 4.92
CA CYS A 107 -3.84 -0.66 3.92
C CYS A 107 -4.23 0.82 4.01
N GLY A 108 -4.24 1.40 5.21
CA GLY A 108 -4.62 2.81 5.43
C GLY A 108 -3.57 3.82 5.01
N TYR A 109 -2.27 3.46 5.05
CA TYR A 109 -1.19 4.42 4.91
C TYR A 109 -0.22 4.14 3.77
N ALA A 110 0.28 2.91 3.64
CA ALA A 110 1.40 2.58 2.75
C ALA A 110 1.02 1.72 1.53
N CYS A 111 -0.18 1.14 1.51
CA CYS A 111 -0.64 0.35 0.37
C CYS A 111 -0.69 1.21 -0.91
N PRO A 112 -0.08 0.76 -2.03
CA PRO A 112 -0.08 1.50 -3.28
C PRO A 112 -1.48 1.96 -3.73
N GLN A 113 -2.49 1.08 -3.67
CA GLN A 113 -3.87 1.42 -4.01
C GLN A 113 -4.38 2.64 -3.22
N THR A 114 -4.11 2.68 -1.92
CA THR A 114 -4.56 3.78 -1.05
C THR A 114 -3.77 5.06 -1.28
N VAL A 115 -2.47 4.96 -1.53
CA VAL A 115 -1.57 6.10 -1.81
C VAL A 115 -2.00 6.80 -3.11
N TRP A 116 -2.16 6.05 -4.21
CA TRP A 116 -2.61 6.64 -5.49
C TRP A 116 -4.05 7.13 -5.44
N THR A 117 -4.95 6.40 -4.79
CA THR A 117 -6.34 6.87 -4.60
C THR A 117 -6.39 8.19 -3.84
N ASP A 118 -5.58 8.37 -2.79
CA ASP A 118 -5.52 9.61 -2.02
C ASP A 118 -4.95 10.78 -2.85
N LEU A 119 -3.93 10.51 -3.67
CA LEU A 119 -3.39 11.49 -4.64
C LEU A 119 -4.46 11.90 -5.67
N PHE A 120 -5.22 10.96 -6.21
CA PHE A 120 -6.30 11.26 -7.15
C PHE A 120 -7.45 12.03 -6.50
N ILE A 121 -7.80 11.73 -5.25
CA ILE A 121 -8.77 12.51 -4.47
C ILE A 121 -8.26 13.94 -4.23
N LEU A 122 -6.95 14.14 -4.04
CA LEU A 122 -6.37 15.48 -3.94
C LEU A 122 -6.61 16.28 -5.22
N VAL A 123 -6.33 15.69 -6.39
CA VAL A 123 -6.60 16.31 -7.71
C VAL A 123 -8.08 16.64 -7.87
N GLU A 124 -8.98 15.72 -7.46
CA GLU A 124 -10.43 16.00 -7.50
C GLU A 124 -10.83 17.19 -6.64
N ARG A 125 -10.28 17.28 -5.43
CA ARG A 125 -10.57 18.42 -4.54
C ARG A 125 -10.07 19.73 -5.12
N TRP A 126 -8.93 19.69 -5.80
CA TRP A 126 -8.37 20.87 -6.45
C TRP A 126 -9.21 21.36 -7.62
N ILE A 127 -9.73 20.45 -8.46
CA ILE A 127 -10.46 20.81 -9.68
C ILE A 127 -11.96 20.98 -9.41
N GLU A 128 -12.58 20.02 -8.72
CA GLU A 128 -14.04 19.95 -8.53
C GLU A 128 -14.50 20.54 -7.19
N GLY A 129 -13.55 20.82 -6.28
CA GLY A 129 -13.82 21.31 -4.92
C GLY A 129 -14.02 20.20 -3.90
N ASP A 130 -14.41 20.56 -2.67
CA ASP A 130 -14.62 19.59 -1.59
C ASP A 130 -15.95 18.82 -1.77
N ARG A 131 -16.22 17.91 -0.84
CA ARG A 131 -17.33 16.93 -0.87
C ARG A 131 -18.65 17.52 -1.39
N ASN A 132 -19.12 18.63 -0.81
CA ASN A 132 -20.42 19.20 -1.17
C ASN A 132 -20.46 19.70 -2.63
N ALA A 133 -19.36 20.25 -3.14
CA ALA A 133 -19.25 20.69 -4.52
C ALA A 133 -19.26 19.47 -5.47
N ARG A 134 -18.52 18.41 -5.12
CA ARG A 134 -18.47 17.18 -5.90
C ARG A 134 -19.81 16.43 -5.96
N VAL A 135 -20.55 16.37 -4.83
CA VAL A 135 -21.90 15.79 -4.78
C VAL A 135 -22.86 16.59 -5.67
N ARG A 136 -22.83 17.93 -5.59
CA ARG A 136 -23.64 18.78 -6.49
C ARG A 136 -23.28 18.57 -7.96
N LEU A 137 -21.97 18.54 -8.28
CA LEU A 137 -21.49 18.29 -9.64
C LEU A 137 -21.90 16.90 -10.13
N TRP A 138 -21.88 15.90 -9.26
CA TRP A 138 -22.32 14.54 -9.61
C TRP A 138 -23.80 14.51 -10.00
N LYS A 139 -24.66 15.14 -9.18
CA LYS A 139 -26.11 15.18 -9.38
C LYS A 139 -26.55 16.14 -10.48
N SER A 140 -25.72 17.09 -10.90
CA SER A 140 -26.05 18.07 -11.96
C SER A 140 -26.16 17.37 -13.32
N LYS A 141 -26.98 17.98 -14.20
CA LYS A 141 -27.02 17.57 -15.62
C LYS A 141 -25.66 17.80 -16.28
N TRP A 142 -25.40 17.09 -17.38
CA TRP A 142 -24.21 17.29 -18.16
C TRP A 142 -24.29 18.62 -18.90
N ASP A 143 -23.44 19.56 -18.53
CA ASP A 143 -23.27 20.88 -19.14
C ASP A 143 -21.79 21.12 -19.51
N PHE A 144 -21.48 22.20 -20.20
CA PHE A 144 -20.12 22.58 -20.61
C PHE A 144 -19.18 22.68 -19.39
N ARG A 145 -19.66 23.24 -18.28
CA ARG A 145 -18.87 23.36 -17.05
C ARG A 145 -18.49 21.99 -16.48
N LYS A 146 -19.45 21.05 -16.42
CA LYS A 146 -19.21 19.70 -15.92
C LYS A 146 -18.22 18.97 -16.82
N TRP A 147 -18.39 19.05 -18.15
CA TRP A 147 -17.45 18.46 -19.10
C TRP A 147 -16.03 19.01 -18.91
N ARG A 148 -15.85 20.32 -18.85
CA ARG A 148 -14.53 20.94 -18.65
C ARG A 148 -13.84 20.45 -17.38
N LEU A 149 -14.55 20.43 -16.23
CA LEU A 149 -13.98 19.96 -14.97
C LEU A 149 -13.62 18.48 -15.00
N ARG A 150 -14.48 17.63 -15.59
CA ARG A 150 -14.23 16.19 -15.73
C ARG A 150 -13.05 15.89 -16.65
N ILE A 151 -12.96 16.54 -17.79
CA ILE A 151 -11.85 16.37 -18.73
C ILE A 151 -10.54 16.84 -18.08
N ALA A 152 -10.51 18.01 -17.45
CA ALA A 152 -9.32 18.51 -16.75
C ALA A 152 -8.84 17.52 -15.68
N LYS A 153 -9.75 16.96 -14.89
CA LYS A 153 -9.44 15.92 -13.92
C LYS A 153 -8.84 14.68 -14.56
N TRP A 154 -9.48 14.15 -15.59
CA TRP A 154 -9.04 12.94 -16.28
C TRP A 154 -7.69 13.10 -16.96
N ILE A 155 -7.40 14.29 -17.53
CA ILE A 155 -6.08 14.62 -18.09
C ILE A 155 -5.02 14.56 -16.99
N ILE A 156 -5.24 15.18 -15.84
CA ILE A 156 -4.25 15.16 -14.74
C ILE A 156 -4.10 13.74 -14.19
N TRP A 157 -5.16 12.97 -14.06
CA TRP A 157 -5.09 11.57 -13.66
C TRP A 157 -4.28 10.74 -14.67
N ALA A 158 -4.48 10.97 -15.96
CA ALA A 158 -3.72 10.30 -17.02
C ALA A 158 -2.23 10.68 -16.95
N LEU A 159 -1.90 11.96 -16.71
CA LEU A 159 -0.52 12.40 -16.53
C LEU A 159 0.15 11.76 -15.29
N ILE A 160 -0.56 11.67 -14.17
CA ILE A 160 -0.07 10.94 -12.98
C ILE A 160 0.11 9.45 -13.31
N GLY A 161 -0.84 8.83 -14.00
CA GLY A 161 -0.73 7.45 -14.45
C GLY A 161 0.45 7.24 -15.39
N LEU A 162 0.67 8.16 -16.33
CA LEU A 162 1.81 8.13 -17.26
C LEU A 162 3.13 8.25 -16.51
N ALA A 163 3.23 9.18 -15.56
CA ALA A 163 4.42 9.30 -14.70
C ALA A 163 4.65 8.02 -13.89
N THR A 164 3.58 7.38 -13.38
CA THR A 164 3.67 6.13 -12.64
C THR A 164 4.17 4.98 -13.51
N GLY A 165 3.60 4.81 -14.71
CA GLY A 165 4.03 3.79 -15.66
C GLY A 165 5.45 4.04 -16.19
N GLY A 166 5.79 5.32 -16.44
CA GLY A 166 7.15 5.73 -16.82
C GLY A 166 8.16 5.42 -15.73
N ALA A 167 7.87 5.80 -14.47
CA ALA A 167 8.76 5.51 -13.35
C ALA A 167 9.03 4.00 -13.19
N TRP A 168 8.03 3.15 -13.44
CA TRP A 168 8.21 1.70 -13.37
C TRP A 168 9.25 1.18 -14.37
N VAL A 169 9.18 1.60 -15.64
CA VAL A 169 10.12 1.11 -16.66
C VAL A 169 11.55 1.59 -16.45
N PHE A 170 11.76 2.72 -15.77
CA PHE A 170 13.08 3.22 -15.39
C PHE A 170 13.82 2.33 -14.38
N TYR A 171 13.13 1.44 -13.69
CA TYR A 171 13.80 0.44 -12.84
C TYR A 171 14.44 -0.71 -13.64
N PHE A 172 14.13 -0.86 -14.94
CA PHE A 172 14.60 -1.97 -15.76
C PHE A 172 15.64 -1.58 -16.82
N THR A 173 15.87 -0.29 -16.97
CA THR A 173 16.83 0.24 -17.94
C THR A 173 17.37 1.57 -17.41
N ASP A 174 18.54 1.99 -17.86
CA ASP A 174 19.13 3.29 -17.45
C ASP A 174 18.16 4.45 -17.68
N ALA A 175 17.76 5.11 -16.59
CA ALA A 175 16.65 6.06 -16.61
C ALA A 175 16.88 7.27 -17.53
N PRO A 176 18.06 7.97 -17.55
CA PRO A 176 18.31 9.08 -18.47
C PRO A 176 18.32 8.65 -19.93
N ALA A 177 18.96 7.52 -20.26
CA ALA A 177 19.02 7.02 -21.62
C ALA A 177 17.62 6.63 -22.13
N LEU A 178 16.86 5.88 -21.32
CA LEU A 178 15.50 5.48 -21.68
C LEU A 178 14.57 6.70 -21.82
N LEU A 179 14.73 7.73 -20.98
CA LEU A 179 13.92 8.95 -21.14
C LEU A 179 14.20 9.64 -22.50
N ALA A 180 15.47 9.74 -22.90
CA ALA A 180 15.82 10.30 -24.20
C ALA A 180 15.21 9.47 -25.34
N ASP A 181 15.30 8.14 -25.27
CA ASP A 181 14.74 7.23 -26.27
C ASP A 181 13.21 7.31 -26.31
N LEU A 182 12.54 7.45 -25.17
CA LEU A 182 11.08 7.63 -25.11
C LEU A 182 10.64 8.94 -25.78
N LEU A 183 11.37 10.04 -25.55
CA LEU A 183 11.07 11.36 -26.14
C LEU A 183 11.34 11.41 -27.64
N THR A 184 12.33 10.65 -28.12
CA THR A 184 12.68 10.55 -29.57
C THR A 184 11.95 9.42 -30.28
N PHE A 185 11.06 8.69 -29.60
CA PHE A 185 10.33 7.53 -30.13
C PHE A 185 11.23 6.37 -30.60
N ASN A 186 12.44 6.25 -30.04
CA ASN A 186 13.40 5.20 -30.36
C ASN A 186 13.42 4.05 -29.33
N ALA A 187 12.65 4.17 -28.24
CA ALA A 187 12.60 3.13 -27.21
C ALA A 187 11.98 1.83 -27.73
N HIS A 188 12.37 0.71 -27.12
CA HIS A 188 11.81 -0.59 -27.48
C HIS A 188 10.28 -0.62 -27.28
N PRO A 189 9.48 -1.23 -28.20
CA PRO A 189 8.01 -1.26 -28.12
C PRO A 189 7.45 -1.78 -26.78
N ILE A 190 8.16 -2.68 -26.09
CA ILE A 190 7.77 -3.19 -24.77
C ILE A 190 7.70 -2.04 -23.74
N ALA A 191 8.58 -1.04 -23.81
CA ALA A 191 8.53 0.10 -22.89
C ALA A 191 7.21 0.88 -23.03
N TYR A 192 6.81 1.20 -24.26
CA TYR A 192 5.55 1.92 -24.53
C TYR A 192 4.33 1.13 -24.12
N THR A 193 4.28 -0.17 -24.44
CA THR A 193 3.14 -1.03 -24.06
C THR A 193 3.02 -1.18 -22.54
N THR A 194 4.15 -1.31 -21.85
CA THR A 194 4.18 -1.38 -20.37
C THR A 194 3.73 -0.07 -19.75
N ILE A 195 4.23 1.08 -20.23
CA ILE A 195 3.80 2.40 -19.78
C ILE A 195 2.29 2.59 -20.00
N ALA A 196 1.79 2.26 -21.20
CA ALA A 196 0.37 2.39 -21.51
C ALA A 196 -0.50 1.50 -20.61
N PHE A 197 -0.12 0.25 -20.42
CA PHE A 197 -0.82 -0.69 -19.54
C PHE A 197 -0.85 -0.22 -18.10
N LEU A 198 0.29 0.21 -17.55
CA LEU A 198 0.39 0.69 -16.18
C LEU A 198 -0.33 2.03 -15.98
N THR A 199 -0.31 2.91 -16.98
CA THR A 199 -1.10 4.15 -16.97
C THR A 199 -2.58 3.83 -16.89
N LEU A 200 -3.07 2.94 -17.76
CA LEU A 200 -4.47 2.54 -17.79
C LEU A 200 -4.91 1.92 -16.45
N THR A 201 -4.14 0.96 -15.93
CA THR A 201 -4.47 0.28 -14.67
C THR A 201 -4.40 1.24 -13.48
N THR A 202 -3.44 2.14 -13.42
CA THR A 202 -3.33 3.15 -12.35
C THR A 202 -4.53 4.10 -12.35
N VAL A 203 -4.94 4.60 -13.52
CA VAL A 203 -6.12 5.47 -13.64
C VAL A 203 -7.40 4.70 -13.33
N LEU A 204 -7.54 3.48 -13.82
CA LEU A 204 -8.71 2.65 -13.58
C LEU A 204 -8.86 2.31 -12.10
N PHE A 205 -7.80 1.82 -11.46
CA PHE A 205 -7.87 1.34 -10.08
C PHE A 205 -7.87 2.50 -9.07
N GLY A 206 -6.99 3.47 -9.21
CA GLY A 206 -6.89 4.61 -8.31
C GLY A 206 -7.97 5.66 -8.52
N GLY A 207 -8.40 5.89 -9.77
CA GLY A 207 -9.36 6.92 -10.14
C GLY A 207 -10.81 6.45 -10.14
N PHE A 208 -11.12 5.37 -10.87
CA PHE A 208 -12.50 4.93 -11.10
C PHE A 208 -12.95 3.84 -10.12
N ALA A 209 -12.17 2.79 -9.90
CA ALA A 209 -12.57 1.67 -9.06
C ALA A 209 -12.35 1.92 -7.56
N ARG A 210 -11.28 2.61 -7.16
CA ARG A 210 -10.99 3.07 -5.78
C ARG A 210 -11.26 2.03 -4.70
N GLU A 211 -12.26 2.36 -3.83
CA GLU A 211 -12.72 1.53 -2.71
C GLU A 211 -13.17 0.14 -3.16
N GLN A 212 -13.70 -0.01 -4.37
CA GLN A 212 -14.17 -1.30 -4.90
C GLN A 212 -13.04 -2.33 -5.02
N ILE A 213 -11.81 -1.86 -5.32
CA ILE A 213 -10.63 -2.74 -5.32
C ILE A 213 -10.41 -3.36 -3.95
N CYS A 214 -10.45 -2.53 -2.90
CA CYS A 214 -10.21 -3.00 -1.53
C CYS A 214 -11.33 -3.89 -0.99
N ILE A 215 -12.58 -3.65 -1.41
CA ILE A 215 -13.76 -4.37 -0.91
C ILE A 215 -13.93 -5.71 -1.62
N TYR A 216 -13.82 -5.74 -2.96
CA TYR A 216 -14.20 -6.91 -3.77
C TYR A 216 -13.03 -7.65 -4.41
N MET A 217 -11.98 -6.96 -4.87
CA MET A 217 -10.90 -7.56 -5.65
C MET A 217 -9.72 -8.00 -4.81
N CYS A 218 -9.36 -7.22 -3.78
CA CYS A 218 -8.17 -7.48 -2.98
C CYS A 218 -8.42 -8.60 -1.96
N PRO A 219 -7.63 -9.68 -1.92
CA PRO A 219 -7.80 -10.75 -0.93
C PRO A 219 -7.26 -10.37 0.46
N TRP A 220 -6.36 -9.39 0.54
CA TRP A 220 -5.68 -9.00 1.78
C TRP A 220 -6.60 -8.61 2.93
N PRO A 221 -7.72 -7.88 2.73
CA PRO A 221 -8.64 -7.58 3.82
C PRO A 221 -9.11 -8.79 4.60
N ARG A 222 -9.43 -9.86 3.89
CA ARG A 222 -9.92 -11.12 4.51
C ARG A 222 -8.79 -11.86 5.24
N ILE A 223 -7.60 -11.92 4.62
CA ILE A 223 -6.41 -12.53 5.23
C ILE A 223 -6.03 -11.77 6.49
N GLN A 224 -5.96 -10.44 6.45
CA GLN A 224 -5.64 -9.60 7.60
C GLN A 224 -6.70 -9.72 8.71
N ALA A 225 -7.99 -9.77 8.37
CA ALA A 225 -9.05 -9.97 9.35
C ALA A 225 -8.89 -11.28 10.13
N ALA A 226 -8.51 -12.37 9.43
CA ALA A 226 -8.23 -13.67 10.08
C ALA A 226 -6.97 -13.64 10.98
N MET A 227 -6.10 -12.65 10.80
CA MET A 227 -4.87 -12.48 11.60
C MET A 227 -5.07 -11.59 12.83
N MET A 228 -6.16 -10.82 12.90
CA MET A 228 -6.49 -10.00 14.07
C MET A 228 -6.99 -10.84 15.22
N ASP A 229 -6.80 -10.33 16.44
CA ASP A 229 -7.31 -10.90 17.66
C ASP A 229 -7.88 -9.80 18.59
N GLN A 230 -8.32 -10.18 19.77
CA GLN A 230 -8.98 -9.29 20.73
C GLN A 230 -8.07 -8.15 21.25
N ASP A 231 -6.75 -8.33 21.21
CA ASP A 231 -5.78 -7.32 21.64
C ASP A 231 -5.21 -6.49 20.44
N THR A 232 -5.66 -6.76 19.21
CA THR A 232 -5.23 -5.99 18.04
C THR A 232 -5.85 -4.58 18.09
N LEU A 233 -5.00 -3.55 17.94
CA LEU A 233 -5.47 -2.17 17.90
C LEU A 233 -6.14 -1.87 16.55
N THR A 234 -7.40 -1.48 16.61
CA THR A 234 -8.20 -1.06 15.46
C THR A 234 -8.91 0.25 15.75
N VAL A 235 -9.34 0.97 14.72
CA VAL A 235 -10.16 2.16 14.92
C VAL A 235 -11.57 1.73 15.30
N ALA A 236 -12.06 2.20 16.44
CA ALA A 236 -13.38 1.88 16.94
C ALA A 236 -14.09 3.09 17.55
N TYR A 237 -15.40 3.03 17.60
CA TYR A 237 -16.28 4.03 18.21
C TYR A 237 -16.69 3.56 19.62
N ARG A 238 -16.55 4.43 20.62
CA ARG A 238 -16.96 4.15 22.01
C ARG A 238 -18.48 4.32 22.15
N SER A 239 -19.22 3.25 21.86
CA SER A 239 -20.68 3.26 21.89
C SER A 239 -21.23 3.58 23.28
N TRP A 240 -20.62 3.06 24.36
CA TRP A 240 -21.01 3.32 25.75
C TRP A 240 -20.87 4.78 26.18
N ARG A 241 -20.00 5.55 25.49
CA ARG A 241 -19.84 6.98 25.72
C ARG A 241 -20.69 7.81 24.74
N GLY A 242 -20.89 7.33 23.52
CA GLY A 242 -21.49 8.08 22.43
C GLY A 242 -22.99 7.88 22.26
N GLU A 243 -23.54 6.76 22.74
CA GLU A 243 -24.97 6.47 22.62
C GLU A 243 -25.74 6.81 23.93
N PRO A 244 -27.03 7.17 23.84
CA PRO A 244 -27.79 7.41 22.65
C PRO A 244 -27.38 8.71 21.93
N ARG A 245 -27.10 8.61 20.61
CA ARG A 245 -26.67 9.75 19.79
C ARG A 245 -27.83 10.68 19.47
N GLY A 246 -27.56 12.00 19.44
CA GLY A 246 -28.60 12.96 19.08
C GLY A 246 -28.10 14.40 19.03
N LYS A 247 -28.92 15.29 18.47
CA LYS A 247 -28.59 16.71 18.37
C LYS A 247 -28.81 17.40 19.71
N HIS A 248 -27.79 17.87 20.36
CA HIS A 248 -27.83 18.64 21.59
C HIS A 248 -28.42 20.06 21.33
N ARG A 249 -29.73 20.16 21.20
CA ARG A 249 -30.40 21.45 20.89
C ARG A 249 -30.78 22.29 22.12
N LYS A 250 -30.94 21.64 23.28
CA LYS A 250 -31.27 22.29 24.55
C LYS A 250 -30.45 21.69 25.69
N ALA A 251 -30.17 22.48 26.72
CA ALA A 251 -29.41 21.98 27.88
C ALA A 251 -30.12 20.80 28.59
N ALA A 252 -31.44 20.74 28.56
CA ALA A 252 -32.22 19.61 29.11
C ALA A 252 -32.08 18.32 28.34
N ASP A 253 -31.64 18.32 27.05
CA ASP A 253 -31.41 17.14 26.26
C ASP A 253 -30.02 16.55 26.53
N ALA A 254 -29.11 17.31 27.14
CA ALA A 254 -27.72 16.92 27.35
C ALA A 254 -27.54 15.80 28.40
N ASP A 255 -28.45 15.70 29.37
CA ASP A 255 -28.35 14.71 30.45
C ASP A 255 -28.80 13.30 30.04
N ASN A 256 -29.54 13.18 28.92
CA ASN A 256 -30.05 11.90 28.43
C ASN A 256 -29.37 11.42 27.13
N LEU A 257 -28.45 12.21 26.57
CA LEU A 257 -27.75 11.90 25.32
C LEU A 257 -26.26 11.64 25.58
N GLY A 258 -25.70 10.70 24.82
CA GLY A 258 -24.26 10.46 24.79
C GLY A 258 -23.48 11.62 24.14
N ASP A 259 -22.17 11.50 24.04
CA ASP A 259 -21.30 12.54 23.48
C ASP A 259 -21.44 12.73 21.96
N CYS A 260 -22.05 11.75 21.26
CA CYS A 260 -22.20 11.80 19.80
C CYS A 260 -23.41 12.68 19.40
N ILE A 261 -23.12 13.82 18.75
CA ILE A 261 -24.15 14.76 18.26
C ILE A 261 -24.77 14.38 16.90
N ASP A 262 -24.51 13.19 16.40
CA ASP A 262 -24.98 12.68 15.09
C ASP A 262 -24.66 13.61 13.90
N CYS A 263 -23.45 14.17 13.89
CA CYS A 263 -23.01 15.11 12.82
C CYS A 263 -22.55 14.38 11.54
N SER A 264 -22.40 13.05 11.58
CA SER A 264 -21.89 12.21 10.48
C SER A 264 -20.52 12.65 9.91
N ALA A 265 -19.71 13.40 10.67
CA ALA A 265 -18.40 13.87 10.22
C ALA A 265 -17.45 12.70 9.94
N CYS A 266 -17.46 11.66 10.80
CA CYS A 266 -16.68 10.43 10.66
C CYS A 266 -17.03 9.66 9.38
N VAL A 267 -18.31 9.56 9.02
CA VAL A 267 -18.78 8.92 7.78
C VAL A 267 -18.36 9.74 6.56
N ASN A 268 -18.56 11.06 6.63
CA ASN A 268 -18.26 11.95 5.51
C ASN A 268 -16.78 12.06 5.15
N VAL A 269 -15.87 11.76 6.08
CA VAL A 269 -14.42 11.78 5.83
C VAL A 269 -13.89 10.42 5.37
N CYS A 270 -14.65 9.35 5.57
CA CYS A 270 -14.23 7.99 5.29
C CYS A 270 -13.99 7.77 3.79
N PRO A 271 -12.78 7.34 3.36
CA PRO A 271 -12.50 7.03 1.96
C PRO A 271 -13.17 5.74 1.49
N MET A 272 -13.58 4.87 2.44
CA MET A 272 -14.30 3.62 2.16
C MET A 272 -15.82 3.79 2.21
N GLY A 273 -16.32 4.94 2.70
CA GLY A 273 -17.75 5.24 2.79
C GLY A 273 -18.50 4.53 3.91
N ILE A 274 -17.80 3.93 4.88
CA ILE A 274 -18.42 3.20 5.99
C ILE A 274 -18.85 4.12 7.13
N ASP A 275 -19.80 3.67 7.92
CA ASP A 275 -20.17 4.27 9.20
C ASP A 275 -19.51 3.50 10.35
N ILE A 276 -18.44 4.07 10.91
CA ILE A 276 -17.68 3.44 12.02
C ILE A 276 -18.53 3.30 13.31
N ARG A 277 -19.63 4.01 13.43
CA ARG A 277 -20.52 3.95 14.59
C ARG A 277 -21.35 2.66 14.64
N GLU A 278 -21.44 1.95 13.52
CA GLU A 278 -22.10 0.64 13.42
C GLU A 278 -21.16 -0.52 13.82
N GLY A 279 -19.99 -0.19 14.40
CA GLY A 279 -19.00 -1.15 14.85
C GLY A 279 -17.88 -1.39 13.83
N GLN A 280 -17.05 -2.39 14.11
CA GLN A 280 -15.94 -2.76 13.24
C GLN A 280 -16.46 -3.42 11.96
N GLN A 281 -16.00 -2.91 10.82
CA GLN A 281 -16.39 -3.41 9.50
C GLN A 281 -15.15 -3.90 8.73
N LEU A 282 -15.34 -4.94 7.93
CA LEU A 282 -14.26 -5.52 7.12
C LEU A 282 -13.68 -4.51 6.10
N GLU A 283 -14.46 -3.55 5.67
CA GLU A 283 -14.08 -2.50 4.73
C GLU A 283 -13.17 -1.43 5.37
N CYS A 284 -13.13 -1.34 6.70
CA CYS A 284 -12.27 -0.37 7.41
C CYS A 284 -10.80 -0.63 7.13
N ILE A 285 -10.09 0.35 6.57
CA ILE A 285 -8.63 0.29 6.30
C ILE A 285 -7.77 0.86 7.44
N THR A 286 -8.35 1.14 8.59
CA THR A 286 -7.67 1.66 9.79
C THR A 286 -6.84 2.94 9.52
N CYS A 287 -7.34 3.83 8.67
CA CYS A 287 -6.65 5.07 8.28
C CYS A 287 -6.81 6.22 9.28
N ALA A 288 -7.65 6.07 10.29
CA ALA A 288 -7.88 7.00 11.41
C ALA A 288 -8.35 8.43 11.05
N LEU A 289 -8.77 8.69 9.80
CA LEU A 289 -9.29 10.01 9.41
C LEU A 289 -10.60 10.37 10.12
N CYS A 290 -11.38 9.36 10.53
CA CYS A 290 -12.58 9.54 11.34
C CYS A 290 -12.25 10.01 12.77
N ILE A 291 -11.10 9.65 13.33
CA ILE A 291 -10.59 10.16 14.61
C ILE A 291 -10.35 11.67 14.49
N ASP A 292 -9.55 12.10 13.50
CA ASP A 292 -9.28 13.52 13.27
C ASP A 292 -10.57 14.33 13.09
N ALA A 293 -11.54 13.77 12.34
CA ALA A 293 -12.81 14.46 12.09
C ALA A 293 -13.72 14.53 13.34
N CYS A 294 -13.71 13.49 14.17
CA CYS A 294 -14.49 13.43 15.39
C CYS A 294 -13.88 14.34 16.47
N ASP A 295 -12.57 14.31 16.64
CA ASP A 295 -11.85 15.16 17.60
C ASP A 295 -12.06 16.66 17.30
N ASP A 296 -12.04 17.07 16.03
CA ASP A 296 -12.35 18.45 15.62
C ASP A 296 -13.77 18.85 16.01
N VAL A 297 -14.72 17.93 15.97
CA VAL A 297 -16.09 18.18 16.41
C VAL A 297 -16.19 18.20 17.94
N MET A 298 -15.55 17.26 18.64
CA MET A 298 -15.54 17.19 20.11
C MET A 298 -14.96 18.47 20.71
N ASP A 299 -13.86 18.98 20.16
CA ASP A 299 -13.27 20.26 20.59
C ASP A 299 -14.25 21.42 20.44
N LYS A 300 -15.00 21.50 19.32
CA LYS A 300 -15.97 22.56 19.07
C LYS A 300 -17.15 22.54 20.01
N ILE A 301 -17.55 21.40 20.51
CA ILE A 301 -18.66 21.23 21.45
C ILE A 301 -18.22 21.18 22.92
N GLY A 302 -16.90 21.31 23.18
CA GLY A 302 -16.34 21.26 24.55
C GLY A 302 -16.40 19.89 25.22
N LYS A 303 -16.48 18.80 24.44
CA LYS A 303 -16.46 17.41 24.93
C LYS A 303 -15.06 16.83 24.83
N PRO A 304 -14.68 15.85 25.70
CA PRO A 304 -13.37 15.22 25.64
C PRO A 304 -13.16 14.48 24.31
N ARG A 305 -11.96 14.57 23.74
CA ARG A 305 -11.55 13.81 22.54
C ARG A 305 -11.61 12.28 22.76
N GLY A 306 -11.39 11.52 21.70
CA GLY A 306 -11.27 10.06 21.75
C GLY A 306 -12.61 9.34 21.80
N LEU A 307 -13.68 9.94 21.29
CA LEU A 307 -14.96 9.23 21.07
C LEU A 307 -14.80 8.17 19.98
N ILE A 308 -13.97 8.44 18.98
CA ILE A 308 -13.44 7.45 18.03
C ILE A 308 -11.93 7.42 18.24
N ASP A 309 -11.35 6.24 18.44
CA ASP A 309 -9.91 6.10 18.72
C ASP A 309 -9.38 4.73 18.31
N TYR A 310 -8.05 4.56 18.37
CA TYR A 310 -7.44 3.23 18.33
C TYR A 310 -7.68 2.53 19.64
N MET A 311 -8.32 1.39 19.60
CA MET A 311 -8.54 0.54 20.76
C MET A 311 -8.55 -0.93 20.40
N ALA A 312 -8.28 -1.77 21.39
CA ALA A 312 -8.45 -3.20 21.32
C ALA A 312 -9.83 -3.62 21.82
N LEU A 313 -10.33 -4.75 21.36
CA LEU A 313 -11.62 -5.28 21.84
C LEU A 313 -11.60 -5.59 23.34
N THR A 314 -10.42 -5.98 23.89
CA THR A 314 -10.21 -6.17 25.32
C THR A 314 -10.33 -4.87 26.12
N ASP A 315 -9.99 -3.72 25.55
CA ASP A 315 -10.13 -2.42 26.19
C ASP A 315 -11.58 -1.96 26.18
N GLU A 316 -12.33 -2.23 25.09
CA GLU A 316 -13.76 -1.97 25.03
C GLU A 316 -14.49 -2.66 26.19
N THR A 317 -14.25 -3.95 26.37
CA THR A 317 -14.85 -4.70 27.48
C THR A 317 -14.42 -4.20 28.87
N ALA A 318 -13.18 -3.72 29.00
CA ALA A 318 -12.66 -3.17 30.24
C ALA A 318 -13.28 -1.80 30.56
N GLU A 319 -13.37 -0.89 29.59
CA GLU A 319 -13.97 0.43 29.76
C GLU A 319 -15.47 0.34 30.07
N ILE A 320 -16.21 -0.58 29.42
CA ILE A 320 -17.63 -0.84 29.74
C ILE A 320 -17.79 -1.34 31.18
N ALA A 321 -16.82 -2.13 31.68
CA ALA A 321 -16.80 -2.61 33.07
C ALA A 321 -16.25 -1.57 34.06
N GLY A 322 -15.98 -0.31 33.63
CA GLY A 322 -15.45 0.76 34.48
C GLY A 322 -13.97 0.61 34.86
N LYS A 323 -13.22 -0.22 34.14
CA LYS A 323 -11.78 -0.41 34.34
C LYS A 323 -10.98 0.45 33.36
N GLU A 324 -9.78 0.88 33.78
CA GLU A 324 -8.89 1.59 32.89
C GLU A 324 -8.40 0.70 31.72
N PRO A 325 -8.36 1.22 30.49
CA PRO A 325 -7.82 0.50 29.34
C PRO A 325 -6.33 0.21 29.53
N LYS A 326 -5.84 -0.84 28.88
CA LYS A 326 -4.41 -1.15 28.89
C LYS A 326 -3.64 -0.06 28.11
N LYS A 327 -2.41 0.20 28.54
CA LYS A 327 -1.52 1.11 27.78
C LYS A 327 -1.20 0.51 26.42
N VAL A 328 -1.19 1.33 25.36
CA VAL A 328 -0.95 0.95 23.95
C VAL A 328 0.26 0.00 23.79
N TRP A 329 1.37 0.27 24.48
CA TRP A 329 2.56 -0.57 24.38
C TRP A 329 2.35 -2.02 24.87
N LYS A 330 1.40 -2.28 25.79
CA LYS A 330 1.07 -3.63 26.25
C LYS A 330 0.33 -4.45 25.20
N HIS A 331 -0.42 -3.80 24.29
CA HIS A 331 -1.04 -4.45 23.15
C HIS A 331 -0.02 -4.78 22.06
N VAL A 332 1.02 -3.95 21.92
CA VAL A 332 2.09 -4.16 20.94
C VAL A 332 3.10 -5.18 21.44
N LEU A 333 3.54 -5.11 22.72
CA LEU A 333 4.52 -6.03 23.30
C LEU A 333 3.83 -7.23 23.97
N ARG A 334 3.35 -8.16 23.17
CA ARG A 334 2.72 -9.41 23.60
C ARG A 334 3.39 -10.62 22.95
N PRO A 335 3.21 -11.85 23.47
CA PRO A 335 3.93 -13.03 23.00
C PRO A 335 3.84 -13.24 21.47
N ARG A 336 2.68 -13.01 20.88
CA ARG A 336 2.44 -13.16 19.46
C ARG A 336 3.23 -12.17 18.61
N THR A 337 3.22 -10.88 18.96
CA THR A 337 3.98 -9.85 18.23
C THR A 337 5.48 -10.01 18.45
N ILE A 338 5.90 -10.40 19.66
CA ILE A 338 7.31 -10.72 19.96
C ILE A 338 7.79 -11.88 19.10
N LEU A 339 7.00 -12.96 18.96
CA LEU A 339 7.33 -14.09 18.09
C LEU A 339 7.50 -13.64 16.63
N TYR A 340 6.56 -12.85 16.09
CA TYR A 340 6.68 -12.35 14.70
C TYR A 340 7.89 -11.43 14.54
N THR A 341 8.17 -10.56 15.51
CA THR A 341 9.36 -9.70 15.49
C THR A 341 10.64 -10.54 15.52
N ALA A 342 10.69 -11.57 16.37
CA ALA A 342 11.85 -12.47 16.45
C ALA A 342 12.07 -13.21 15.13
N LEU A 343 11.02 -13.78 14.52
CA LEU A 343 11.11 -14.47 13.24
C LEU A 343 11.53 -13.51 12.12
N TRP A 344 10.95 -12.31 12.08
CA TRP A 344 11.30 -11.28 11.09
C TRP A 344 12.76 -10.84 11.23
N SER A 345 13.21 -10.60 12.47
CA SER A 345 14.59 -10.23 12.77
C SER A 345 15.58 -11.36 12.47
N LEU A 346 15.20 -12.61 12.74
CA LEU A 346 16.03 -13.79 12.42
C LEU A 346 16.27 -13.93 10.93
N VAL A 347 15.22 -13.81 10.10
CA VAL A 347 15.36 -13.85 8.64
C VAL A 347 16.18 -12.67 8.15
N GLY A 348 15.94 -11.47 8.67
CA GLY A 348 16.70 -10.28 8.31
C GLY A 348 18.19 -10.40 8.66
N ALA A 349 18.50 -10.85 9.87
CA ALA A 349 19.87 -11.11 10.30
C ALA A 349 20.53 -12.21 9.44
N GLY A 350 19.80 -13.27 9.09
CA GLY A 350 20.29 -14.31 8.19
C GLY A 350 20.63 -13.78 6.79
N LEU A 351 19.79 -12.90 6.22
CA LEU A 351 20.08 -12.26 4.92
C LEU A 351 21.30 -11.34 5.00
N VAL A 352 21.39 -10.51 6.04
CA VAL A 352 22.55 -9.65 6.27
C VAL A 352 23.83 -10.49 6.42
N PHE A 353 23.78 -11.54 7.24
CA PHE A 353 24.90 -12.47 7.40
C PHE A 353 25.31 -13.10 6.07
N ALA A 354 24.35 -13.56 5.27
CA ALA A 354 24.60 -14.14 3.94
C ALA A 354 25.28 -13.14 2.99
N LEU A 355 24.96 -11.83 3.08
CA LEU A 355 25.67 -10.80 2.30
C LEU A 355 27.16 -10.69 2.62
N PHE A 356 27.53 -10.87 3.88
CA PHE A 356 28.94 -10.77 4.30
C PHE A 356 29.77 -12.02 3.98
N ILE A 357 29.16 -13.19 3.90
CA ILE A 357 29.88 -14.46 3.65
C ILE A 357 29.81 -14.93 2.19
N ARG A 358 29.13 -14.19 1.31
CA ARG A 358 29.01 -14.58 -0.09
C ARG A 358 30.38 -14.59 -0.77
N PRO A 359 30.69 -15.62 -1.60
CA PRO A 359 31.94 -15.65 -2.33
C PRO A 359 31.99 -14.58 -3.42
N GLU A 360 33.13 -13.93 -3.58
CA GLU A 360 33.38 -12.94 -4.63
C GLU A 360 33.56 -13.58 -6.01
N ILE A 361 34.05 -14.82 -6.03
CA ILE A 361 34.23 -15.62 -7.24
C ILE A 361 33.39 -16.89 -7.09
N ASP A 362 32.59 -17.19 -8.08
CA ASP A 362 31.78 -18.39 -8.11
C ASP A 362 32.10 -19.26 -9.32
N LEU A 363 32.11 -20.57 -9.11
CA LEU A 363 32.45 -21.59 -10.12
C LEU A 363 31.23 -22.43 -10.40
N SER A 364 30.68 -22.31 -11.61
CA SER A 364 29.61 -23.17 -12.07
C SER A 364 30.17 -24.24 -13.02
N VAL A 365 29.98 -25.50 -12.66
CA VAL A 365 30.40 -26.65 -13.48
C VAL A 365 29.17 -27.42 -13.94
N ALA A 366 28.90 -27.43 -15.24
CA ALA A 366 27.79 -28.14 -15.82
C ALA A 366 28.30 -29.27 -16.76
N PRO A 367 27.84 -30.54 -16.63
CA PRO A 367 28.21 -31.59 -17.55
C PRO A 367 27.61 -31.32 -18.93
N VAL A 368 28.42 -31.50 -19.98
CA VAL A 368 27.95 -31.49 -21.36
C VAL A 368 27.13 -32.77 -21.58
N ARG A 369 25.84 -32.60 -21.92
CA ARG A 369 24.91 -33.73 -22.00
C ARG A 369 24.84 -34.40 -23.36
N ASN A 370 25.51 -33.86 -24.38
CA ASN A 370 25.47 -34.43 -25.72
C ASN A 370 26.86 -34.39 -26.40
N PRO A 371 27.61 -35.52 -26.40
CA PRO A 371 27.33 -36.78 -25.73
C PRO A 371 27.58 -36.75 -24.22
N LEU A 372 26.88 -37.59 -23.45
CA LEU A 372 27.01 -37.65 -22.00
C LEU A 372 28.42 -38.10 -21.56
N PHE A 373 29.01 -38.99 -22.33
CA PHE A 373 30.39 -39.49 -22.20
C PHE A 373 30.89 -40.02 -23.54
N VAL A 374 32.18 -40.10 -23.71
CA VAL A 374 32.83 -40.71 -24.87
C VAL A 374 33.74 -41.83 -24.39
N THR A 375 33.52 -43.04 -24.88
CA THR A 375 34.45 -44.16 -24.63
C THR A 375 35.63 -44.04 -25.57
N MET A 376 36.82 -43.94 -25.02
CA MET A 376 38.09 -43.88 -25.77
C MET A 376 38.52 -45.27 -26.25
N SER A 377 39.47 -45.33 -27.20
CA SER A 377 40.00 -46.59 -27.77
C SER A 377 40.70 -47.51 -26.77
N ASP A 378 41.19 -46.96 -25.66
CA ASP A 378 41.80 -47.64 -24.53
C ASP A 378 40.78 -48.12 -23.45
N GLY A 379 39.47 -47.94 -23.69
CA GLY A 379 38.39 -48.29 -22.78
C GLY A 379 38.13 -47.26 -21.68
N SER A 380 38.90 -46.15 -21.62
CA SER A 380 38.63 -45.04 -20.67
C SER A 380 37.40 -44.22 -21.07
N ILE A 381 36.75 -43.61 -20.07
CA ILE A 381 35.57 -42.75 -20.27
C ILE A 381 36.02 -41.29 -20.13
N ARG A 382 35.74 -40.50 -21.17
CA ARG A 382 35.96 -39.06 -21.16
C ARG A 382 34.64 -38.30 -20.99
N ASN A 383 34.56 -37.51 -19.95
CA ASN A 383 33.46 -36.56 -19.73
C ASN A 383 33.90 -35.13 -20.08
N ALA A 384 33.00 -34.34 -20.62
CA ALA A 384 33.21 -32.91 -20.87
C ALA A 384 32.34 -32.12 -19.92
N TYR A 385 32.90 -31.03 -19.42
CA TYR A 385 32.21 -30.10 -18.51
C TYR A 385 32.38 -28.69 -19.03
N ASP A 386 31.29 -27.90 -19.02
CA ASP A 386 31.32 -26.46 -19.17
C ASP A 386 31.62 -25.84 -17.81
N VAL A 387 32.78 -25.18 -17.71
CA VAL A 387 33.21 -24.49 -16.51
C VAL A 387 33.02 -23.01 -16.74
N ARG A 388 32.19 -22.37 -15.93
CA ARG A 388 31.95 -20.94 -15.96
C ARG A 388 32.47 -20.32 -14.66
N LEU A 389 33.45 -19.45 -14.80
CA LEU A 389 33.93 -18.61 -13.71
C LEU A 389 33.13 -17.32 -13.69
N LEU A 390 32.50 -17.02 -12.57
CA LEU A 390 31.73 -15.79 -12.35
C LEU A 390 32.55 -14.89 -11.42
N ASN A 391 33.05 -13.79 -11.98
CA ASN A 391 33.73 -12.75 -11.20
C ASN A 391 32.68 -11.67 -10.85
N LYS A 392 32.49 -11.43 -9.54
CA LYS A 392 31.53 -10.41 -9.02
C LYS A 392 32.20 -9.05 -8.79
N HIS A 393 33.49 -8.92 -9.00
CA HIS A 393 34.19 -7.65 -9.04
C HIS A 393 34.10 -7.04 -10.45
N GLY A 394 33.82 -5.74 -10.53
CA GLY A 394 33.78 -5.02 -11.80
C GLY A 394 35.15 -4.86 -12.47
N ASP A 395 36.25 -5.26 -11.81
CA ASP A 395 37.62 -5.16 -12.31
C ASP A 395 38.05 -6.45 -13.00
N ASP A 396 38.78 -6.32 -14.10
CA ASP A 396 39.49 -7.43 -14.76
C ASP A 396 40.58 -7.97 -13.84
N ARG A 397 40.40 -9.16 -13.28
CA ARG A 397 41.40 -9.90 -12.50
C ARG A 397 41.74 -11.21 -13.18
#